data_8507ed7e7d2d7f8f70d87c0c6e896b17
#
_entry.id   8507ed7e7d2d7f8f70d87c0c6e896b17
#
_cell.length_a   1.000
_cell.length_b   1.000
_cell.length_c   1.000
_cell.angle_alpha   90.00
_cell.angle_beta   90.00
_cell.angle_gamma   90.00
#
_symmetry.space_group_name_H-M   'P 1'
#
loop_
_entity.id
_entity.type
_entity.pdbx_description
1 polymer ?
#
loop_
_entity_poly.entity_id
_entity_poly.type
_entity_poly.pdbx_seq_one_letter_code
_entity_poly.pdbx_strand_id
1 'polypeptide(L)'
;DLHLLSRRQRQMCIRDSVKEAEKDGSLRYIASTYDPYDQVIRDGLYPGGRKVITFANILQHDVFPLARILRWVLRYGQQEMRRPVEIEFAVTLNHDRDKTGTFYLLQVRPIVDSKDMLDEDLTTIPDEDVLLRSNNSLGHGIMNEIHDIVYVKTDHYSASNNQNIAWEIEKINQQFLNEGKNYVLVGPGRWGSSDTWLGIPVKWPHISAARVIVEAGLTNYRVDPSQGTHFFQNLTSFGVGYFTINAFMNDGVYNQEFLNAQPAVFETCLLYTSDAADDLIGV
;
A
#
# COMPACT_ATOMS: atom_id res chain seq x y z
N ASP A 1 2.41 -21.88 -19.06
CA ASP A 1 1.74 -21.12 -20.13
C ASP A 1 0.59 -20.23 -19.62
N LEU A 2 -0.15 -20.64 -18.59
CA LEU A 2 -1.18 -19.80 -17.94
C LEU A 2 -0.60 -18.52 -17.31
N HIS A 3 0.64 -18.54 -16.83
CA HIS A 3 1.35 -17.38 -16.29
C HIS A 3 1.69 -16.32 -17.32
N LEU A 4 2.06 -16.73 -18.53
CA LEU A 4 2.35 -15.83 -19.65
C LEU A 4 1.06 -15.15 -20.14
N LEU A 5 -0.06 -15.84 -20.11
CA LEU A 5 -1.38 -15.31 -20.46
C LEU A 5 -1.85 -14.26 -19.43
N SER A 6 -1.65 -14.52 -18.13
CA SER A 6 -1.99 -13.57 -17.05
C SER A 6 -1.18 -12.27 -17.13
N ARG A 7 0.14 -12.34 -17.38
CA ARG A 7 0.99 -11.16 -17.58
C ARG A 7 0.63 -10.38 -18.84
N ARG A 8 0.39 -11.08 -19.95
CA ARG A 8 -0.04 -10.44 -21.21
C ARG A 8 -1.42 -9.81 -21.04
N GLN A 9 -2.32 -10.47 -20.33
CA GLN A 9 -3.68 -9.97 -20.09
C GLN A 9 -3.65 -8.69 -19.21
N ARG A 10 -2.83 -8.62 -18.15
CA ARG A 10 -2.68 -7.41 -17.34
C ARG A 10 -2.02 -6.26 -18.12
N GLN A 11 -0.96 -6.55 -18.87
CA GLN A 11 -0.32 -5.55 -19.72
C GLN A 11 -1.24 -5.08 -20.85
N MET A 12 -2.05 -5.98 -21.40
CA MET A 12 -3.07 -5.63 -22.39
C MET A 12 -4.18 -4.78 -21.78
N CYS A 13 -4.70 -5.11 -20.59
CA CYS A 13 -5.73 -4.33 -19.91
C CYS A 13 -5.28 -2.89 -19.64
N ILE A 14 -4.05 -2.67 -19.17
CA ILE A 14 -3.53 -1.32 -18.92
C ILE A 14 -3.36 -0.54 -20.24
N ARG A 15 -2.82 -1.17 -21.28
CA ARG A 15 -2.64 -0.53 -22.58
C ARG A 15 -3.96 -0.27 -23.29
N ASP A 16 -4.88 -1.21 -23.18
CA ASP A 16 -6.18 -1.08 -23.80
C ASP A 16 -7.06 -0.07 -23.05
N SER A 17 -6.95 0.03 -21.73
CA SER A 17 -7.65 1.03 -20.94
C SER A 17 -7.28 2.47 -21.33
N VAL A 18 -5.99 2.79 -21.57
CA VAL A 18 -5.57 4.11 -22.01
C VAL A 18 -6.05 4.40 -23.43
N LYS A 19 -6.00 3.40 -24.33
CA LYS A 19 -6.49 3.54 -25.69
C LYS A 19 -8.00 3.69 -25.77
N GLU A 20 -8.75 2.94 -24.96
CA GLU A 20 -10.20 3.08 -24.86
C GLU A 20 -10.59 4.44 -24.28
N ALA A 21 -9.93 4.88 -23.21
CA ALA A 21 -10.11 6.21 -22.64
C ALA A 21 -9.77 7.36 -23.63
N GLU A 22 -8.88 7.11 -24.58
CA GLU A 22 -8.60 8.06 -25.67
C GLU A 22 -9.73 8.08 -26.69
N LYS A 23 -10.27 6.91 -27.05
CA LYS A 23 -11.37 6.79 -28.03
C LYS A 23 -12.68 7.37 -27.52
N ASP A 24 -13.01 7.10 -26.26
CA ASP A 24 -14.24 7.61 -25.65
C ASP A 24 -14.09 9.05 -25.14
N GLY A 25 -12.88 9.63 -25.23
CA GLY A 25 -12.59 11.01 -24.88
C GLY A 25 -12.46 11.27 -23.38
N SER A 26 -12.53 10.25 -22.51
CA SER A 26 -12.39 10.42 -21.06
C SER A 26 -10.96 10.79 -20.65
N LEU A 27 -9.96 10.37 -21.42
CA LEU A 27 -8.55 10.67 -21.16
C LEU A 27 -8.25 12.18 -21.07
N ARG A 28 -9.02 13.01 -21.75
CA ARG A 28 -8.87 14.48 -21.72
C ARG A 28 -9.04 15.10 -20.34
N TYR A 29 -9.77 14.43 -19.44
CA TYR A 29 -10.02 14.94 -18.09
C TYR A 29 -8.92 14.60 -17.09
N ILE A 30 -8.19 13.50 -17.35
CA ILE A 30 -7.26 12.92 -16.40
C ILE A 30 -5.81 12.95 -16.83
N ALA A 31 -5.53 13.21 -18.12
CA ALA A 31 -4.19 13.14 -18.66
C ALA A 31 -3.60 14.50 -19.00
N SER A 32 -2.29 14.57 -18.88
CA SER A 32 -1.39 15.60 -19.40
C SER A 32 -0.46 14.98 -20.43
N THR A 33 0.29 15.81 -21.14
CA THR A 33 1.26 15.36 -22.16
C THR A 33 2.67 15.72 -21.72
N TYR A 34 3.54 14.74 -21.64
CA TYR A 34 4.98 14.96 -21.46
C TYR A 34 5.62 15.30 -22.80
N ASP A 35 6.22 16.46 -22.86
CA ASP A 35 6.99 16.95 -24.01
C ASP A 35 8.45 16.49 -23.85
N PRO A 36 8.96 15.59 -24.71
CA PRO A 36 10.31 15.08 -24.60
C PRO A 36 11.39 16.09 -25.04
N TYR A 37 11.04 17.12 -25.80
CA TYR A 37 11.98 18.14 -26.23
C TYR A 37 12.25 19.15 -25.11
N ASP A 38 11.19 19.67 -24.53
CA ASP A 38 11.28 20.64 -23.44
C ASP A 38 11.42 19.97 -22.07
N GLN A 39 11.27 18.65 -21.98
CA GLN A 39 11.29 17.85 -20.74
C GLN A 39 10.29 18.34 -19.69
N VAL A 40 9.13 18.81 -20.12
CA VAL A 40 8.08 19.33 -19.25
C VAL A 40 6.78 18.55 -19.43
N ILE A 41 5.95 18.54 -18.39
CA ILE A 41 4.57 18.05 -18.47
C ILE A 41 3.67 19.26 -18.73
N ARG A 42 2.90 19.19 -19.81
CA ARG A 42 1.89 20.20 -20.18
C ARG A 42 0.52 19.63 -19.90
N ASP A 43 -0.30 20.40 -19.20
CA ASP A 43 -1.66 19.98 -18.87
C ASP A 43 -2.52 19.94 -20.14
N GLY A 44 -3.22 18.79 -20.30
CA GLY A 44 -4.03 18.51 -21.47
C GLY A 44 -3.37 17.57 -22.48
N LEU A 45 -4.12 17.24 -23.52
CA LEU A 45 -3.70 16.32 -24.57
C LEU A 45 -3.15 17.09 -25.78
N TYR A 46 -1.87 16.95 -26.03
CA TYR A 46 -1.18 17.52 -27.18
C TYR A 46 -0.63 16.40 -28.09
N PRO A 47 -0.59 16.61 -29.39
CA PRO A 47 0.03 15.65 -30.31
C PRO A 47 1.56 15.60 -30.13
N GLY A 48 2.15 14.42 -30.37
CA GLY A 48 3.60 14.23 -30.39
C GLY A 48 4.26 13.92 -29.05
N GLY A 49 3.55 14.04 -27.92
CA GLY A 49 4.09 13.76 -26.58
C GLY A 49 3.59 12.45 -25.97
N ARG A 50 4.22 12.05 -24.87
CA ARG A 50 3.80 10.88 -24.08
C ARG A 50 2.67 11.27 -23.12
N LYS A 51 1.58 10.49 -23.08
CA LYS A 51 0.47 10.70 -22.17
C LYS A 51 0.83 10.26 -20.76
N VAL A 52 0.51 11.12 -19.78
CA VAL A 52 0.75 10.91 -18.36
C VAL A 52 -0.54 11.20 -17.60
N ILE A 53 -0.94 10.33 -16.71
CA ILE A 53 -2.14 10.54 -15.87
C ILE A 53 -1.75 11.43 -14.69
N THR A 54 -2.25 12.67 -14.68
CA THR A 54 -1.94 13.69 -13.67
C THR A 54 -3.16 14.18 -12.91
N PHE A 55 -4.36 13.97 -13.47
CA PHE A 55 -5.61 14.60 -13.00
C PHE A 55 -5.58 16.12 -12.92
N ALA A 56 -4.60 16.78 -13.56
CA ALA A 56 -4.42 18.22 -13.48
C ALA A 56 -5.67 19.00 -13.94
N ASN A 57 -6.34 18.55 -14.99
CA ASN A 57 -7.56 19.21 -15.50
C ASN A 57 -8.68 19.27 -14.44
N ILE A 58 -8.79 18.25 -13.58
CA ILE A 58 -9.76 18.21 -12.49
C ILE A 58 -9.27 18.99 -11.28
N LEU A 59 -8.00 18.77 -10.87
CA LEU A 59 -7.48 19.26 -9.60
C LEU A 59 -6.97 20.72 -9.67
N GLN A 60 -6.40 21.13 -10.81
CA GLN A 60 -5.82 22.47 -11.00
C GLN A 60 -6.72 23.38 -11.82
N HIS A 61 -7.33 22.84 -12.90
CA HIS A 61 -8.15 23.62 -13.82
C HIS A 61 -9.65 23.56 -13.54
N ASP A 62 -10.06 22.85 -12.49
CA ASP A 62 -11.44 22.80 -11.96
C ASP A 62 -12.50 22.44 -13.02
N VAL A 63 -12.13 21.63 -14.03
CA VAL A 63 -13.05 21.16 -15.07
C VAL A 63 -14.27 20.45 -14.47
N PHE A 64 -14.07 19.78 -13.34
CA PHE A 64 -15.10 19.34 -12.44
C PHE A 64 -14.68 19.75 -11.02
N PRO A 65 -15.56 20.38 -10.21
CA PRO A 65 -15.17 20.99 -8.93
C PRO A 65 -14.97 19.96 -7.83
N LEU A 66 -14.21 18.88 -8.13
CA LEU A 66 -14.00 17.73 -7.24
C LEU A 66 -13.39 18.14 -5.91
N ALA A 67 -12.35 18.96 -5.92
CA ALA A 67 -11.68 19.38 -4.69
C ALA A 67 -12.61 20.17 -3.76
N ARG A 68 -13.50 20.99 -4.31
CA ARG A 68 -14.50 21.73 -3.52
C ARG A 68 -15.57 20.82 -2.94
N ILE A 69 -16.06 19.87 -3.74
CA ILE A 69 -17.06 18.88 -3.30
C ILE A 69 -16.47 18.03 -2.18
N LEU A 70 -15.27 17.47 -2.37
CA LEU A 70 -14.62 16.64 -1.36
C LEU A 70 -14.39 17.39 -0.05
N ARG A 71 -13.88 18.63 -0.13
CA ARG A 71 -13.68 19.48 1.06
C ARG A 71 -14.99 19.71 1.81
N TRP A 72 -16.07 19.96 1.09
CA TRP A 72 -17.39 20.16 1.69
C TRP A 72 -17.92 18.87 2.32
N VAL A 73 -17.89 17.75 1.60
CA VAL A 73 -18.38 16.45 2.08
C VAL A 73 -17.61 15.98 3.31
N LEU A 74 -16.26 16.06 3.27
CA LEU A 74 -15.42 15.68 4.41
C LEU A 74 -15.67 16.57 5.63
N ARG A 75 -15.76 17.88 5.43
CA ARG A 75 -16.05 18.82 6.53
C ARG A 75 -17.41 18.56 7.14
N TYR A 76 -18.44 18.36 6.32
CA TYR A 76 -19.80 18.10 6.79
C TYR A 76 -19.86 16.71 7.47
N GLY A 77 -19.27 15.69 6.87
CA GLY A 77 -19.18 14.36 7.46
C GLY A 77 -18.48 14.37 8.83
N GLN A 78 -17.37 15.11 8.95
CA GLN A 78 -16.67 15.28 10.22
C GLN A 78 -17.53 15.99 11.28
N GLN A 79 -18.29 17.01 10.91
CA GLN A 79 -19.21 17.72 11.83
C GLN A 79 -20.30 16.79 12.34
N GLU A 80 -20.96 16.05 11.45
CA GLU A 80 -22.05 15.14 11.79
C GLU A 80 -21.58 13.93 12.61
N MET A 81 -20.45 13.32 12.20
CA MET A 81 -19.89 12.16 12.89
C MET A 81 -19.08 12.53 14.13
N ARG A 82 -18.79 13.84 14.35
CA ARG A 82 -17.93 14.39 15.42
C ARG A 82 -16.54 13.73 15.47
N ARG A 83 -16.06 13.23 14.32
CA ARG A 83 -14.77 12.56 14.13
C ARG A 83 -14.33 12.76 12.68
N PRO A 84 -13.02 12.68 12.39
CA PRO A 84 -12.54 12.58 11.01
C PRO A 84 -13.26 11.43 10.27
N VAL A 85 -13.51 11.63 9.00
CA VAL A 85 -14.21 10.64 8.17
C VAL A 85 -13.42 10.30 6.92
N GLU A 86 -13.55 9.07 6.47
CA GLU A 86 -13.21 8.63 5.13
C GLU A 86 -14.48 8.47 4.29
N ILE A 87 -14.35 8.69 3.01
CA ILE A 87 -15.47 8.58 2.07
C ILE A 87 -15.10 7.73 0.86
N GLU A 88 -16.08 7.00 0.36
CA GLU A 88 -16.04 6.41 -0.96
C GLU A 88 -16.95 7.18 -1.90
N PHE A 89 -16.47 7.46 -3.10
CA PHE A 89 -17.24 8.21 -4.07
C PHE A 89 -16.99 7.75 -5.50
N ALA A 90 -17.91 8.07 -6.39
CA ALA A 90 -17.73 7.95 -7.83
C ALA A 90 -18.11 9.26 -8.52
N VAL A 91 -17.52 9.51 -9.67
CA VAL A 91 -17.84 10.68 -10.48
C VAL A 91 -18.06 10.26 -11.93
N THR A 92 -19.18 10.67 -12.51
CA THR A 92 -19.39 10.61 -13.96
C THR A 92 -19.14 11.99 -14.55
N LEU A 93 -18.27 12.06 -15.54
CA LEU A 93 -17.98 13.29 -16.28
C LEU A 93 -18.74 13.24 -17.60
N ASN A 94 -19.51 14.27 -17.91
CA ASN A 94 -20.27 14.34 -19.14
C ASN A 94 -19.39 14.81 -20.31
N HIS A 95 -19.62 14.22 -21.48
CA HIS A 95 -18.92 14.61 -22.72
C HIS A 95 -19.37 15.97 -23.28
N ASP A 96 -20.60 16.39 -22.94
CA ASP A 96 -21.14 17.70 -23.29
C ASP A 96 -20.53 18.80 -22.42
N ARG A 97 -19.98 19.82 -23.05
CA ARG A 97 -19.38 20.99 -22.35
C ARG A 97 -20.38 21.77 -21.48
N ASP A 98 -21.67 21.64 -21.79
CA ASP A 98 -22.75 22.35 -21.10
C ASP A 98 -23.35 21.57 -19.93
N LYS A 99 -22.91 20.33 -19.68
CA LYS A 99 -23.38 19.50 -18.59
C LYS A 99 -22.25 19.20 -17.64
N THR A 100 -22.38 19.65 -16.41
CA THR A 100 -21.51 19.26 -15.31
C THR A 100 -21.68 17.77 -15.00
N GLY A 101 -20.60 17.10 -14.62
CA GLY A 101 -20.65 15.70 -14.18
C GLY A 101 -21.48 15.50 -12.91
N THR A 102 -21.68 14.26 -12.52
CA THR A 102 -22.41 13.91 -11.29
C THR A 102 -21.45 13.26 -10.30
N PHE A 103 -21.47 13.78 -9.08
CA PHE A 103 -20.76 13.21 -7.95
C PHE A 103 -21.70 12.29 -7.17
N TYR A 104 -21.26 11.06 -6.91
CA TYR A 104 -21.98 10.06 -6.13
C TYR A 104 -21.21 9.80 -4.85
N LEU A 105 -21.77 10.17 -3.70
CA LEU A 105 -21.24 9.74 -2.41
C LEU A 105 -21.76 8.32 -2.15
N LEU A 106 -20.84 7.35 -2.09
CA LEU A 106 -21.18 5.95 -1.95
C LEU A 106 -21.16 5.50 -0.49
N GLN A 107 -20.16 5.98 0.28
CA GLN A 107 -20.02 5.63 1.68
C GLN A 107 -19.33 6.75 2.45
N VAL A 108 -19.72 6.91 3.72
CA VAL A 108 -19.03 7.72 4.73
C VAL A 108 -18.82 6.86 5.95
N ARG A 109 -17.58 6.79 6.44
CA ARG A 109 -17.23 6.08 7.66
C ARG A 109 -16.43 6.98 8.58
N PRO A 110 -16.69 6.96 9.92
CA PRO A 110 -15.79 7.61 10.83
C PRO A 110 -14.44 6.89 10.82
N ILE A 111 -13.36 7.68 10.79
CA ILE A 111 -12.04 7.15 11.07
C ILE A 111 -12.04 6.83 12.57
N VAL A 112 -11.77 5.58 12.90
CA VAL A 112 -11.60 5.17 14.30
C VAL A 112 -10.22 5.64 14.72
N ASP A 113 -10.14 6.79 15.39
CA ASP A 113 -8.91 7.19 16.06
C ASP A 113 -8.64 6.17 17.17
N SER A 114 -7.61 5.37 17.03
CA SER A 114 -6.95 4.85 18.20
C SER A 114 -6.49 6.06 19.01
N LYS A 115 -6.77 6.07 20.31
CA LYS A 115 -6.64 7.22 21.21
C LYS A 115 -5.20 7.77 21.37
N ASP A 116 -4.28 7.23 20.64
CA ASP A 116 -2.86 7.48 20.75
C ASP A 116 -2.34 8.13 19.45
N MET A 117 -2.80 9.34 19.18
CA MET A 117 -2.07 10.20 18.24
C MET A 117 -0.74 10.55 18.90
N LEU A 118 0.34 10.14 18.27
CA LEU A 118 1.68 10.58 18.65
C LEU A 118 1.77 12.09 18.49
N ASP A 119 1.92 12.80 19.62
CA ASP A 119 2.42 14.18 19.64
C ASP A 119 3.94 14.24 19.43
N GLU A 120 4.59 13.09 19.25
CA GLU A 120 6.03 12.96 19.10
C GLU A 120 6.44 12.94 17.63
N ASP A 121 7.46 13.75 17.32
CA ASP A 121 8.08 13.75 16.00
C ASP A 121 9.01 12.53 15.87
N LEU A 122 8.50 11.47 15.24
CA LEU A 122 9.23 10.21 15.01
C LEU A 122 10.51 10.40 14.16
N THR A 123 10.65 11.53 13.47
CA THR A 123 11.86 11.82 12.69
C THR A 123 13.07 12.15 13.57
N THR A 124 12.85 12.43 14.85
CA THR A 124 13.90 12.71 15.82
C THR A 124 14.59 11.47 16.38
N ILE A 125 13.99 10.28 16.18
CA ILE A 125 14.57 9.02 16.63
C ILE A 125 15.75 8.65 15.72
N PRO A 126 16.97 8.41 16.28
CA PRO A 126 18.11 7.99 15.48
C PRO A 126 17.88 6.68 14.74
N ASP A 127 18.44 6.52 13.54
CA ASP A 127 18.26 5.30 12.74
C ASP A 127 18.83 4.05 13.41
N GLU A 128 19.79 4.20 14.31
CA GLU A 128 20.38 3.12 15.12
C GLU A 128 19.41 2.54 16.14
N ASP A 129 18.42 3.31 16.58
CA ASP A 129 17.37 2.92 17.52
C ASP A 129 16.10 2.44 16.79
N VAL A 130 16.13 2.40 15.45
CA VAL A 130 14.99 2.05 14.62
C VAL A 130 15.21 0.71 13.94
N LEU A 131 14.30 -0.22 14.15
CA LEU A 131 14.28 -1.49 13.42
C LEU A 131 13.70 -1.32 12.02
N LEU A 132 12.57 -0.65 11.94
CA LEU A 132 11.82 -0.40 10.70
C LEU A 132 11.30 1.04 10.70
N ARG A 133 11.57 1.80 9.64
CA ARG A 133 10.96 3.11 9.38
C ARG A 133 10.48 3.15 7.94
N SER A 134 9.27 3.57 7.73
CA SER A 134 8.69 3.75 6.40
C SER A 134 8.30 5.20 6.17
N ASN A 135 8.58 5.71 4.98
CA ASN A 135 8.08 7.00 4.51
C ASN A 135 6.66 6.88 3.92
N ASN A 136 6.21 5.66 3.70
CA ASN A 136 4.90 5.35 3.13
C ASN A 136 4.19 4.31 3.99
N SER A 137 3.36 4.78 4.90
CA SER A 137 2.60 3.93 5.82
C SER A 137 1.12 4.21 5.76
N LEU A 138 0.32 3.22 6.11
CA LEU A 138 -1.09 3.33 6.42
C LEU A 138 -1.35 2.77 7.80
N GLY A 139 -2.25 3.41 8.52
CA GLY A 139 -2.57 3.13 9.90
C GLY A 139 -2.20 4.32 10.78
N HIS A 140 -2.71 4.33 11.99
CA HIS A 140 -2.40 5.32 13.00
C HIS A 140 -2.39 4.67 14.37
N GLY A 141 -1.58 5.20 15.25
CA GLY A 141 -1.58 4.85 16.66
C GLY A 141 -0.29 4.19 17.11
N ILE A 142 -0.25 3.89 18.39
CA ILE A 142 0.84 3.20 19.05
C ILE A 142 0.35 1.80 19.39
N MET A 143 1.14 0.79 19.11
CA MET A 143 0.88 -0.61 19.43
C MET A 143 2.00 -1.14 20.34
N ASN A 144 1.84 -0.98 21.64
CA ASN A 144 2.85 -1.39 22.64
C ASN A 144 2.80 -2.90 22.98
N GLU A 145 1.85 -3.63 22.43
CA GLU A 145 1.60 -5.05 22.78
C GLU A 145 2.21 -6.03 21.77
N ILE A 146 2.95 -5.53 20.75
CA ILE A 146 3.54 -6.38 19.72
C ILE A 146 5.01 -6.56 20.04
N HIS A 147 5.40 -7.79 20.35
CA HIS A 147 6.76 -8.14 20.68
C HIS A 147 7.41 -9.10 19.68
N ASP A 148 6.62 -9.69 18.81
CA ASP A 148 7.06 -10.73 17.88
C ASP A 148 7.14 -10.22 16.46
N ILE A 149 8.19 -10.60 15.74
CA ILE A 149 8.37 -10.31 14.31
C ILE A 149 8.51 -11.63 13.57
N VAL A 150 7.70 -11.78 12.52
CA VAL A 150 7.80 -12.87 11.55
C VAL A 150 8.36 -12.31 10.25
N TYR A 151 9.53 -12.77 9.83
CA TYR A 151 10.16 -12.25 8.62
C TYR A 151 10.70 -13.33 7.70
N VAL A 152 10.64 -13.04 6.40
CA VAL A 152 11.13 -13.92 5.36
C VAL A 152 12.65 -13.80 5.27
N LYS A 153 13.35 -14.93 5.29
CA LYS A 153 14.80 -14.99 5.06
C LYS A 153 15.11 -14.42 3.68
N THR A 154 15.98 -13.43 3.65
CA THR A 154 16.37 -12.77 2.38
C THR A 154 17.63 -13.37 1.76
N ASP A 155 18.43 -14.07 2.56
CA ASP A 155 19.57 -14.83 2.09
C ASP A 155 19.07 -15.98 1.22
N HIS A 156 19.39 -15.92 -0.06
CA HIS A 156 18.91 -16.89 -1.07
C HIS A 156 17.38 -16.83 -1.36
N TYR A 157 16.71 -15.70 -1.07
CA TYR A 157 15.31 -15.55 -1.42
C TYR A 157 15.08 -15.74 -2.93
N SER A 158 14.06 -16.53 -3.24
CA SER A 158 13.58 -16.75 -4.60
C SER A 158 12.06 -16.72 -4.65
N ALA A 159 11.51 -15.96 -5.61
CA ALA A 159 10.07 -15.88 -5.82
C ALA A 159 9.40 -17.24 -6.11
N SER A 160 10.17 -18.24 -6.55
CA SER A 160 9.68 -19.62 -6.72
C SER A 160 9.22 -20.25 -5.41
N ASN A 161 9.71 -19.77 -4.27
CA ASN A 161 9.37 -20.27 -2.94
C ASN A 161 8.15 -19.55 -2.31
N ASN A 162 7.59 -18.53 -2.95
CA ASN A 162 6.53 -17.70 -2.37
C ASN A 162 5.29 -18.53 -1.95
N GLN A 163 4.97 -19.59 -2.66
CA GLN A 163 3.88 -20.48 -2.27
C GLN A 163 4.20 -21.25 -0.98
N ASN A 164 5.42 -21.75 -0.84
CA ASN A 164 5.86 -22.46 0.36
C ASN A 164 5.92 -21.51 1.56
N ILE A 165 6.42 -20.27 1.34
CA ILE A 165 6.42 -19.21 2.36
C ILE A 165 5.01 -18.95 2.86
N ALA A 166 4.02 -18.86 1.97
CA ALA A 166 2.62 -18.64 2.35
C ALA A 166 2.09 -19.78 3.26
N TRP A 167 2.44 -21.04 2.99
CA TRP A 167 2.05 -22.18 3.82
C TRP A 167 2.74 -22.19 5.18
N GLU A 168 4.01 -21.80 5.23
CA GLU A 168 4.73 -21.70 6.50
C GLU A 168 4.17 -20.57 7.37
N ILE A 169 3.86 -19.43 6.78
CA ILE A 169 3.23 -18.30 7.47
C ILE A 169 1.87 -18.70 8.04
N GLU A 170 1.05 -19.42 7.28
CA GLU A 170 -0.24 -19.91 7.78
C GLU A 170 -0.11 -20.73 9.06
N LYS A 171 0.89 -21.63 9.11
CA LYS A 171 1.18 -22.45 10.32
C LYS A 171 1.62 -21.59 11.50
N ILE A 172 2.52 -20.63 11.25
CA ILE A 172 2.99 -19.70 12.27
C ILE A 172 1.83 -18.84 12.78
N ASN A 173 1.03 -18.29 11.87
CA ASN A 173 -0.15 -17.48 12.22
C ASN A 173 -1.12 -18.26 13.11
N GLN A 174 -1.34 -19.55 12.82
CA GLN A 174 -2.21 -20.39 13.64
C GLN A 174 -1.66 -20.59 15.04
N GLN A 175 -0.34 -20.69 15.20
CA GLN A 175 0.30 -20.75 16.51
C GLN A 175 0.08 -19.45 17.29
N PHE A 176 0.31 -18.29 16.67
CA PHE A 176 0.07 -16.98 17.30
C PHE A 176 -1.39 -16.80 17.73
N LEU A 177 -2.35 -17.23 16.89
CA LEU A 177 -3.77 -17.22 17.25
C LEU A 177 -4.07 -18.09 18.47
N ASN A 178 -3.48 -19.27 18.56
CA ASN A 178 -3.66 -20.17 19.68
C ASN A 178 -3.07 -19.61 20.99
N GLU A 179 -1.98 -18.84 20.87
CA GLU A 179 -1.32 -18.18 22.00
C GLU A 179 -1.96 -16.82 22.35
N GLY A 180 -2.88 -16.33 21.52
CA GLY A 180 -3.49 -15.00 21.69
C GLY A 180 -2.52 -13.85 21.46
N LYS A 181 -1.44 -14.07 20.73
CA LYS A 181 -0.40 -13.09 20.41
C LYS A 181 -0.57 -12.48 19.04
N ASN A 182 0.04 -11.32 18.86
CA ASN A 182 0.13 -10.61 17.58
C ASN A 182 1.59 -10.46 17.15
N TYR A 183 1.82 -10.18 15.87
CA TYR A 183 3.16 -10.03 15.33
C TYR A 183 3.23 -8.96 14.20
N VAL A 184 4.45 -8.51 13.92
CA VAL A 184 4.79 -7.74 12.71
C VAL A 184 5.21 -8.73 11.62
N LEU A 185 4.62 -8.63 10.45
CA LEU A 185 4.94 -9.47 9.30
C LEU A 185 5.80 -8.72 8.30
N VAL A 186 7.02 -9.19 8.04
CA VAL A 186 7.96 -8.55 7.09
C VAL A 186 8.32 -9.52 5.97
N GLY A 187 8.23 -9.07 4.74
CA GLY A 187 8.65 -9.90 3.61
C GLY A 187 8.83 -9.14 2.30
N PRO A 188 9.50 -9.79 1.34
CA PRO A 188 9.80 -9.20 0.04
C PRO A 188 8.59 -9.22 -0.90
N GLY A 189 8.40 -8.14 -1.65
CA GLY A 189 7.33 -8.01 -2.62
C GLY A 189 5.97 -7.84 -1.98
N ARG A 190 4.92 -8.17 -2.71
CA ARG A 190 3.53 -7.95 -2.31
C ARG A 190 2.98 -9.06 -1.43
N TRP A 191 2.28 -8.70 -0.38
CA TRP A 191 1.45 -9.64 0.36
C TRP A 191 0.09 -9.80 -0.32
N GLY A 192 -0.43 -11.04 -0.36
CA GLY A 192 -1.74 -11.34 -0.96
C GLY A 192 -1.77 -11.30 -2.49
N SER A 193 -0.62 -11.34 -3.15
CA SER A 193 -0.54 -11.40 -4.61
C SER A 193 -0.99 -12.74 -5.14
N SER A 194 -1.90 -12.75 -6.11
CA SER A 194 -2.24 -13.97 -6.86
C SER A 194 -1.12 -14.41 -7.82
N ASP A 195 -0.21 -13.51 -8.17
CA ASP A 195 0.98 -13.79 -8.96
C ASP A 195 2.17 -13.99 -8.03
N THR A 196 2.64 -15.24 -7.93
CA THR A 196 3.75 -15.61 -7.05
C THR A 196 5.08 -14.97 -7.42
N TRP A 197 5.23 -14.44 -8.64
CA TRP A 197 6.41 -13.68 -9.06
C TRP A 197 6.40 -12.22 -8.56
N LEU A 198 5.22 -11.71 -8.18
CA LEU A 198 5.06 -10.36 -7.64
C LEU A 198 4.99 -10.32 -6.12
N GLY A 199 4.78 -11.47 -5.47
CA GLY A 199 4.68 -11.51 -4.03
C GLY A 199 4.19 -12.84 -3.46
N ILE A 200 3.91 -12.84 -2.18
CA ILE A 200 3.55 -14.02 -1.40
C ILE A 200 2.02 -14.16 -1.39
N PRO A 201 1.46 -15.28 -1.86
CA PRO A 201 0.03 -15.45 -2.09
C PRO A 201 -0.75 -15.82 -0.81
N VAL A 202 -0.59 -15.03 0.25
CA VAL A 202 -1.38 -15.19 1.46
C VAL A 202 -2.80 -14.68 1.29
N LYS A 203 -3.72 -15.23 2.07
CA LYS A 203 -5.08 -14.71 2.26
C LYS A 203 -5.19 -14.17 3.67
N TRP A 204 -6.18 -13.32 3.93
CA TRP A 204 -6.37 -12.76 5.26
C TRP A 204 -6.36 -13.80 6.41
N PRO A 205 -7.05 -14.93 6.32
CA PRO A 205 -6.99 -15.93 7.39
C PRO A 205 -5.59 -16.48 7.68
N HIS A 206 -4.67 -16.44 6.69
CA HIS A 206 -3.30 -16.94 6.85
C HIS A 206 -2.40 -15.99 7.65
N ILE A 207 -2.82 -14.73 7.86
CA ILE A 207 -2.03 -13.68 8.51
C ILE A 207 -2.87 -12.83 9.48
N SER A 208 -3.99 -13.34 9.93
CA SER A 208 -4.97 -12.59 10.73
C SER A 208 -4.47 -12.16 12.11
N ALA A 209 -3.40 -12.76 12.64
CA ALA A 209 -2.73 -12.33 13.86
C ALA A 209 -1.71 -11.21 13.63
N ALA A 210 -1.34 -10.91 12.37
CA ALA A 210 -0.47 -9.79 12.07
C ALA A 210 -1.19 -8.46 12.35
N ARG A 211 -0.50 -7.53 13.01
CA ARG A 211 -0.99 -6.17 13.28
C ARG A 211 -0.28 -5.11 12.46
N VAL A 212 0.90 -5.42 12.00
CA VAL A 212 1.64 -4.59 11.04
C VAL A 212 2.16 -5.49 9.93
N ILE A 213 2.01 -5.06 8.70
CA ILE A 213 2.47 -5.77 7.50
C ILE A 213 3.42 -4.87 6.75
N VAL A 214 4.61 -5.39 6.46
CA VAL A 214 5.70 -4.67 5.81
C VAL A 214 6.03 -5.33 4.48
N GLU A 215 5.99 -4.56 3.41
CA GLU A 215 6.52 -4.93 2.09
C GLU A 215 7.92 -4.33 1.93
N ALA A 216 8.93 -5.17 2.08
CA ALA A 216 10.33 -4.75 1.97
C ALA A 216 10.88 -5.08 0.57
N GLY A 217 11.37 -4.08 -0.14
CA GLY A 217 12.06 -4.28 -1.41
C GLY A 217 13.45 -4.89 -1.19
N LEU A 218 13.87 -5.77 -2.12
CA LEU A 218 15.23 -6.31 -2.17
C LEU A 218 15.95 -5.78 -3.42
N THR A 219 17.26 -5.68 -3.35
CA THR A 219 18.09 -5.20 -4.48
C THR A 219 17.88 -6.02 -5.75
N ASN A 220 17.72 -7.34 -5.59
CA ASN A 220 17.52 -8.30 -6.67
C ASN A 220 16.06 -8.69 -6.92
N TYR A 221 15.12 -8.17 -6.11
CA TYR A 221 13.69 -8.43 -6.25
C TYR A 221 12.91 -7.14 -6.02
N ARG A 222 12.66 -6.44 -7.12
CA ARG A 222 11.97 -5.14 -7.13
C ARG A 222 10.55 -5.32 -7.63
N VAL A 223 9.60 -5.08 -6.75
CA VAL A 223 8.18 -5.18 -7.06
C VAL A 223 7.50 -3.91 -6.55
N ASP A 224 6.63 -3.32 -7.37
CA ASP A 224 5.83 -2.19 -6.92
C ASP A 224 4.93 -2.61 -5.75
N PRO A 225 4.73 -1.74 -4.75
CA PRO A 225 3.87 -2.03 -3.61
C PRO A 225 2.45 -2.45 -4.00
N SER A 226 1.77 -3.16 -3.11
CA SER A 226 0.40 -3.64 -3.34
C SER A 226 -0.68 -2.56 -3.16
N GLN A 227 -0.30 -1.30 -3.07
CA GLN A 227 -1.20 -0.16 -2.94
C GLN A 227 -2.29 -0.18 -4.00
N GLY A 228 -3.54 0.01 -3.57
CA GLY A 228 -4.71 -0.01 -4.46
C GLY A 228 -5.26 -1.41 -4.78
N THR A 229 -4.74 -2.48 -4.19
CA THR A 229 -5.34 -3.81 -4.28
C THR A 229 -6.46 -4.00 -3.26
N HIS A 230 -7.38 -4.93 -3.53
CA HIS A 230 -8.42 -5.28 -2.56
C HIS A 230 -7.86 -5.82 -1.24
N PHE A 231 -6.74 -6.54 -1.30
CA PHE A 231 -6.04 -6.99 -0.11
C PHE A 231 -5.64 -5.81 0.77
N PHE A 232 -5.00 -4.81 0.19
CA PHE A 232 -4.56 -3.60 0.85
C PHE A 232 -5.72 -2.78 1.43
N GLN A 233 -6.82 -2.62 0.71
CA GLN A 233 -7.99 -1.87 1.18
C GLN A 233 -8.63 -2.48 2.43
N ASN A 234 -8.54 -3.80 2.58
CA ASN A 234 -9.07 -4.49 3.74
C ASN A 234 -8.22 -4.31 4.99
N LEU A 235 -6.91 -4.09 4.88
CA LEU A 235 -5.99 -3.95 6.02
C LEU A 235 -6.39 -2.80 6.93
N THR A 236 -6.69 -1.63 6.37
CA THR A 236 -7.09 -0.46 7.14
C THR A 236 -8.42 -0.67 7.86
N SER A 237 -9.35 -1.42 7.26
CA SER A 237 -10.63 -1.77 7.88
C SER A 237 -10.48 -2.70 9.08
N PHE A 238 -9.41 -3.47 9.14
CA PHE A 238 -9.07 -4.38 10.24
C PHE A 238 -8.14 -3.75 11.28
N GLY A 239 -7.78 -2.48 11.12
CA GLY A 239 -6.85 -1.80 12.03
C GLY A 239 -5.43 -2.35 11.96
N VAL A 240 -5.01 -2.85 10.79
CA VAL A 240 -3.67 -3.37 10.54
C VAL A 240 -2.82 -2.28 9.92
N GLY A 241 -1.67 -1.99 10.52
CA GLY A 241 -0.67 -1.08 9.96
C GLY A 241 -0.03 -1.69 8.71
N TYR A 242 0.29 -0.84 7.73
CA TYR A 242 0.94 -1.27 6.51
C TYR A 242 2.07 -0.33 6.14
N PHE A 243 3.25 -0.90 5.90
CA PHE A 243 4.46 -0.16 5.55
C PHE A 243 5.05 -0.67 4.23
N THR A 244 5.64 0.24 3.47
CA THR A 244 6.51 -0.10 2.34
C THR A 244 7.90 0.45 2.60
N ILE A 245 8.92 -0.38 2.44
CA ILE A 245 10.30 -0.01 2.69
C ILE A 245 11.16 -0.45 1.51
N ASN A 246 11.94 0.49 0.96
CA ASN A 246 12.92 0.23 -0.09
C ASN A 246 14.28 0.79 0.33
N ALA A 247 14.87 0.20 1.35
CA ALA A 247 16.11 0.68 1.97
C ALA A 247 17.25 0.86 0.95
N PHE A 248 17.32 0.03 -0.10
CA PHE A 248 18.30 0.16 -1.18
C PHE A 248 18.10 1.40 -2.07
N MET A 249 16.96 2.09 -1.97
CA MET A 249 16.65 3.36 -2.65
C MET A 249 16.64 4.55 -1.69
N ASN A 250 17.11 4.39 -0.45
CA ASN A 250 17.01 5.35 0.64
C ASN A 250 15.54 5.72 0.96
N ASP A 251 14.62 4.80 0.76
CA ASP A 251 13.22 4.96 1.09
C ASP A 251 12.88 4.08 2.30
N GLY A 252 13.03 4.68 3.48
CA GLY A 252 12.86 4.03 4.76
C GLY A 252 14.12 3.37 5.34
N VAL A 253 13.98 2.83 6.54
CA VAL A 253 15.02 2.10 7.29
C VAL A 253 14.58 0.67 7.52
N TYR A 254 15.47 -0.28 7.31
CA TYR A 254 15.28 -1.67 7.66
C TYR A 254 16.58 -2.26 8.19
N ASN A 255 16.67 -2.39 9.52
CA ASN A 255 17.83 -2.92 10.20
C ASN A 255 17.83 -4.46 10.20
N GLN A 256 18.09 -5.03 9.03
CA GLN A 256 18.09 -6.47 8.82
C GLN A 256 19.23 -7.16 9.56
N GLU A 257 20.37 -6.49 9.75
CA GLU A 257 21.51 -7.04 10.49
C GLU A 257 21.16 -7.27 11.95
N PHE A 258 20.45 -6.31 12.56
CA PHE A 258 19.95 -6.46 13.92
C PHE A 258 18.99 -7.67 14.03
N LEU A 259 18.02 -7.80 13.13
CA LEU A 259 17.09 -8.94 13.13
C LEU A 259 17.81 -10.27 12.99
N ASN A 260 18.77 -10.38 12.08
CA ASN A 260 19.51 -11.61 11.85
C ASN A 260 20.43 -11.98 13.05
N ALA A 261 20.80 -11.01 13.86
CA ALA A 261 21.58 -11.24 15.08
C ALA A 261 20.74 -11.71 16.28
N GLN A 262 19.41 -11.56 16.22
CA GLN A 262 18.54 -12.00 17.31
C GLN A 262 18.36 -13.52 17.30
N PRO A 263 18.23 -14.15 18.49
CA PRO A 263 17.92 -15.57 18.55
C PRO A 263 16.51 -15.81 17.95
N ALA A 264 16.44 -16.71 17.00
CA ALA A 264 15.16 -17.13 16.46
C ALA A 264 14.39 -17.95 17.51
N VAL A 265 13.17 -17.54 17.83
CA VAL A 265 12.26 -18.32 18.68
C VAL A 265 11.76 -19.54 17.92
N PHE A 266 11.48 -19.34 16.65
CA PHE A 266 11.11 -20.40 15.72
C PHE A 266 11.76 -20.13 14.36
N GLU A 267 12.37 -21.15 13.80
CA GLU A 267 13.05 -21.05 12.51
C GLU A 267 12.55 -22.15 11.57
N THR A 268 12.24 -21.77 10.35
CA THR A 268 12.00 -22.68 9.23
C THR A 268 13.07 -22.53 8.17
N CYS A 269 12.98 -23.31 7.10
CA CYS A 269 13.88 -23.12 5.95
C CYS A 269 13.75 -21.73 5.32
N LEU A 270 12.59 -21.07 5.43
CA LEU A 270 12.25 -19.84 4.69
C LEU A 270 11.91 -18.64 5.59
N LEU A 271 11.65 -18.88 6.87
CA LEU A 271 11.17 -17.86 7.82
C LEU A 271 11.95 -17.87 9.13
N TYR A 272 12.04 -16.69 9.73
CA TYR A 272 12.42 -16.51 11.12
C TYR A 272 11.26 -15.92 11.92
N THR A 273 11.12 -16.31 13.17
CA THR A 273 10.38 -15.54 14.18
C THR A 273 11.36 -15.11 15.26
N SER A 274 11.34 -13.86 15.60
CA SER A 274 12.13 -13.30 16.68
C SER A 274 11.18 -12.69 17.71
N ASP A 275 11.44 -12.98 18.98
CA ASP A 275 10.87 -12.19 20.07
C ASP A 275 11.71 -10.91 20.16
N ALA A 276 11.18 -9.83 19.65
CA ALA A 276 11.81 -8.52 19.72
C ALA A 276 11.46 -7.84 21.06
N ALA A 277 11.15 -8.65 22.07
CA ALA A 277 10.74 -8.19 23.38
C ALA A 277 11.78 -7.27 23.99
N ASP A 278 11.31 -6.24 24.48
CA ASP A 278 11.62 -5.31 25.55
C ASP A 278 11.99 -3.89 25.15
N ASP A 279 12.53 -3.56 23.96
CA ASP A 279 13.06 -2.21 23.86
C ASP A 279 12.64 -1.32 22.66
N LEU A 280 12.01 -1.80 21.57
CA LEU A 280 12.06 -0.99 20.34
C LEU A 280 10.85 -1.06 19.39
N ILE A 281 9.62 -1.18 19.80
CA ILE A 281 8.49 -1.04 18.85
C ILE A 281 7.62 0.18 19.19
N GLY A 282 7.98 1.33 18.60
CA GLY A 282 7.06 2.44 18.41
C GLY A 282 6.49 2.40 16.98
N VAL A 283 5.18 2.32 16.82
CA VAL A 283 4.45 2.42 15.54
C VAL A 283 3.66 3.71 15.52
#